data_03d7799277f331f1d32919bb9e77b025
#
_entry.id   03d7799277f331f1d32919bb9e77b025
#
_cell.length_a   1.000
_cell.length_b   1.000
_cell.length_c   1.000
_cell.angle_alpha   90.00
_cell.angle_beta   90.00
_cell.angle_gamma   90.00
#
_symmetry.space_group_name_H-M   'P 1'
#
loop_
_entity.id
_entity.type
_entity.pdbx_description
1 polymer ?
#
loop_
_entity_poly.entity_id
_entity_poly.type
_entity_poly.pdbx_seq_one_letter_code
_entity_poly.pdbx_strand_id
1 'polypeptide(L)'
;MKFATALIAGLLMLANPGSSQAAMRIADDPGGKIGAYLDKYQGLRSSGETVVIDGLCASACTMVLGSVPRERICVTSQAVLGFHAAWDSGAGGRQVTNPGATQMLYSLYPSAVRRWITARGGLKPQMIFLRGKELTSMFRPCYLNAQAS
;
A
#
# COMPACT_ATOMS: atom_id res chain seq x y z
N MET A 1 -51.20 32.26 -43.29
CA MET A 1 -50.16 31.19 -43.13
C MET A 1 -49.25 31.52 -42.02
N LYS A 2 -49.34 30.79 -40.84
CA LYS A 2 -48.53 31.03 -39.71
C LYS A 2 -47.59 29.81 -39.56
N PHE A 3 -46.30 30.01 -39.82
CA PHE A 3 -45.27 28.96 -39.60
C PHE A 3 -44.82 28.97 -38.15
N ALA A 4 -45.13 27.90 -37.44
CA ALA A 4 -44.65 27.68 -36.09
C ALA A 4 -43.30 27.00 -36.17
N THR A 5 -42.24 27.70 -35.74
CA THR A 5 -40.87 27.17 -35.63
C THR A 5 -40.72 26.48 -34.28
N ALA A 6 -40.65 25.16 -34.28
CA ALA A 6 -40.39 24.38 -33.07
C ALA A 6 -38.87 24.36 -32.78
N LEU A 7 -38.45 24.97 -31.69
CA LEU A 7 -37.10 24.89 -31.15
C LEU A 7 -36.94 23.57 -30.37
N ILE A 8 -36.17 22.64 -30.93
CA ILE A 8 -35.74 21.43 -30.23
C ILE A 8 -34.50 21.76 -29.40
N ALA A 9 -34.69 21.93 -28.09
CA ALA A 9 -33.59 22.05 -27.16
C ALA A 9 -32.96 20.66 -26.93
N GLY A 10 -31.82 20.42 -27.56
CA GLY A 10 -31.03 19.22 -27.37
C GLY A 10 -30.34 19.28 -25.99
N LEU A 11 -30.76 18.40 -25.06
CA LEU A 11 -30.13 18.20 -23.76
C LEU A 11 -28.85 17.36 -23.94
N LEU A 12 -27.68 18.03 -24.01
CA LEU A 12 -26.38 17.34 -23.96
C LEU A 12 -26.19 16.76 -22.57
N MET A 13 -26.38 15.45 -22.44
CA MET A 13 -25.93 14.70 -21.26
C MET A 13 -24.39 14.67 -21.27
N LEU A 14 -23.76 15.48 -20.42
CA LEU A 14 -22.33 15.38 -20.10
C LEU A 14 -22.12 14.08 -19.32
N ALA A 15 -21.77 13.00 -20.02
CA ALA A 15 -21.27 11.79 -19.41
C ALA A 15 -19.92 12.16 -18.75
N ASN A 16 -19.87 12.29 -17.42
CA ASN A 16 -18.63 12.33 -16.68
C ASN A 16 -17.93 10.97 -16.88
N PRO A 17 -16.78 10.91 -17.57
CA PRO A 17 -15.96 9.70 -17.52
C PRO A 17 -15.51 9.56 -16.08
N GLY A 18 -16.05 8.58 -15.35
CA GLY A 18 -15.57 8.23 -14.03
C GLY A 18 -14.07 8.06 -14.12
N SER A 19 -13.31 8.90 -13.41
CA SER A 19 -11.86 8.83 -13.35
C SER A 19 -11.51 7.45 -12.80
N SER A 20 -11.10 6.53 -13.68
CA SER A 20 -10.47 5.27 -13.28
C SER A 20 -9.19 5.66 -12.53
N GLN A 21 -9.28 5.69 -11.20
CA GLN A 21 -8.13 6.03 -10.39
C GLN A 21 -7.13 4.88 -10.51
N ALA A 22 -5.95 5.17 -11.05
CA ALA A 22 -4.88 4.19 -11.18
C ALA A 22 -4.59 3.54 -9.82
N ALA A 23 -4.34 2.24 -9.82
CA ALA A 23 -4.05 1.48 -8.62
C ALA A 23 -2.69 0.80 -8.75
N MET A 24 -1.81 1.01 -7.78
CA MET A 24 -0.57 0.26 -7.65
C MET A 24 -0.88 -1.09 -7.00
N ARG A 25 -0.63 -2.20 -7.70
CA ARG A 25 -0.78 -3.55 -7.16
C ARG A 25 0.57 -4.10 -6.72
N ILE A 26 0.63 -4.58 -5.49
CA ILE A 26 1.77 -5.29 -4.90
C ILE A 26 1.41 -6.77 -4.79
N ALA A 27 1.94 -7.60 -5.69
CA ALA A 27 1.67 -9.04 -5.73
C ALA A 27 2.81 -9.88 -5.15
N ASP A 28 4.07 -9.45 -5.36
CA ASP A 28 5.26 -10.11 -4.82
C ASP A 28 6.40 -9.09 -4.75
N ASP A 29 6.65 -8.57 -3.56
CA ASP A 29 7.68 -7.56 -3.31
C ASP A 29 8.44 -7.92 -2.01
N PRO A 30 9.62 -8.55 -2.12
CA PRO A 30 10.42 -8.95 -0.96
C PRO A 30 11.13 -7.78 -0.28
N GLY A 31 11.02 -6.56 -0.81
CA GLY A 31 11.69 -5.38 -0.30
C GLY A 31 13.05 -5.14 -0.95
N GLY A 32 13.83 -4.26 -0.33
CA GLY A 32 15.12 -3.84 -0.85
C GLY A 32 15.70 -2.66 -0.08
N LYS A 33 16.43 -1.79 -0.78
CA LYS A 33 17.07 -0.61 -0.18
C LYS A 33 16.01 0.39 0.30
N ILE A 34 16.05 0.77 1.57
CA ILE A 34 15.10 1.70 2.21
C ILE A 34 14.97 3.01 1.41
N GLY A 35 16.09 3.62 0.98
CA GLY A 35 16.07 4.86 0.22
C GLY A 35 15.25 4.78 -1.06
N ALA A 36 15.37 3.70 -1.82
CA ALA A 36 14.59 3.50 -3.04
C ALA A 36 13.08 3.41 -2.77
N TYR A 37 12.68 2.84 -1.63
CA TYR A 37 11.28 2.76 -1.22
C TYR A 37 10.74 4.07 -0.69
N LEU A 38 11.56 4.90 -0.04
CA LEU A 38 11.18 6.26 0.34
C LEU A 38 10.81 7.07 -0.91
N ASP A 39 11.66 7.07 -1.93
CA ASP A 39 11.42 7.79 -3.20
C ASP A 39 10.16 7.26 -3.92
N LYS A 40 10.05 5.93 -4.05
CA LYS A 40 8.89 5.26 -4.67
C LYS A 40 7.58 5.68 -4.01
N TYR A 41 7.51 5.65 -2.68
CA TYR A 41 6.28 5.92 -1.95
C TYR A 41 5.99 7.41 -1.77
N GLN A 42 6.99 8.28 -1.85
CA GLN A 42 6.78 9.72 -1.94
C GLN A 42 6.05 10.05 -3.26
N GLY A 43 6.49 9.49 -4.38
CA GLY A 43 5.81 9.62 -5.67
C GLY A 43 4.36 9.11 -5.60
N LEU A 44 4.15 7.93 -5.03
CA LEU A 44 2.83 7.32 -4.86
C LEU A 44 1.91 8.15 -3.95
N ARG A 45 2.45 8.75 -2.89
CA ARG A 45 1.69 9.66 -2.03
C ARG A 45 1.18 10.87 -2.81
N SER A 46 2.03 11.43 -3.67
CA SER A 46 1.74 12.63 -4.46
C SER A 46 0.77 12.36 -5.62
N SER A 47 0.83 11.16 -6.24
CA SER A 47 -0.02 10.80 -7.38
C SER A 47 -1.50 10.60 -7.02
N GLY A 48 -1.80 10.34 -5.75
CA GLY A 48 -3.17 10.05 -5.31
C GLY A 48 -3.64 8.61 -5.60
N GLU A 49 -2.78 7.76 -6.21
CA GLU A 49 -3.11 6.37 -6.52
C GLU A 49 -3.48 5.56 -5.28
N THR A 50 -4.36 4.58 -5.47
CA THR A 50 -4.65 3.57 -4.45
C THR A 50 -3.62 2.46 -4.48
N VAL A 51 -3.46 1.76 -3.36
CA VAL A 51 -2.56 0.61 -3.22
C VAL A 51 -3.38 -0.63 -2.94
N VAL A 52 -3.18 -1.65 -3.76
CA VAL A 52 -3.74 -2.99 -3.59
C VAL A 52 -2.62 -3.93 -3.18
N ILE A 53 -2.62 -4.41 -1.93
CA ILE A 53 -1.69 -5.46 -1.50
C ILE A 53 -2.37 -6.80 -1.76
N ASP A 54 -1.81 -7.57 -2.71
CA ASP A 54 -2.41 -8.79 -3.26
C ASP A 54 -1.43 -9.97 -3.25
N GLY A 55 -0.53 -9.99 -2.32
CA GLY A 55 0.47 -11.01 -2.14
C GLY A 55 1.52 -10.57 -1.14
N LEU A 56 2.77 -11.01 -1.33
CA LEU A 56 3.87 -10.66 -0.44
C LEU A 56 4.26 -9.18 -0.58
N CYS A 57 4.32 -8.49 0.54
CA CYS A 57 4.97 -7.19 0.71
C CYS A 57 5.84 -7.27 1.96
N ALA A 58 7.14 -7.44 1.79
CA ALA A 58 8.06 -7.69 2.89
C ALA A 58 9.15 -6.62 3.00
N SER A 59 9.76 -6.49 4.18
CA SER A 59 10.90 -5.60 4.41
C SER A 59 10.58 -4.14 4.03
N ALA A 60 11.40 -3.49 3.22
CA ALA A 60 11.19 -2.11 2.79
C ALA A 60 9.86 -1.87 2.05
N CYS A 61 9.27 -2.91 1.43
CA CYS A 61 7.93 -2.81 0.86
C CYS A 61 6.89 -2.36 1.89
N THR A 62 6.97 -2.83 3.14
CA THR A 62 6.01 -2.50 4.19
C THR A 62 5.98 -1.01 4.59
N MET A 63 6.98 -0.23 4.15
CA MET A 63 6.98 1.23 4.36
C MET A 63 5.78 1.92 3.72
N VAL A 64 5.14 1.29 2.72
CA VAL A 64 3.89 1.79 2.12
C VAL A 64 2.82 2.09 3.17
N LEU A 65 2.77 1.31 4.25
CA LEU A 65 1.77 1.43 5.31
C LEU A 65 1.84 2.74 6.10
N GLY A 66 3.00 3.38 6.13
CA GLY A 66 3.19 4.68 6.78
C GLY A 66 3.40 5.83 5.80
N SER A 67 3.67 5.52 4.53
CA SER A 67 3.94 6.52 3.50
C SER A 67 2.69 6.95 2.73
N VAL A 68 1.70 6.05 2.62
CA VAL A 68 0.44 6.29 1.91
C VAL A 68 -0.70 6.37 2.93
N PRO A 69 -1.67 7.28 2.77
CA PRO A 69 -2.85 7.33 3.61
C PRO A 69 -3.57 5.99 3.67
N ARG A 70 -3.95 5.56 4.88
CA ARG A 70 -4.54 4.23 5.13
C ARG A 70 -5.79 3.96 4.29
N GLU A 71 -6.61 4.96 4.06
CA GLU A 71 -7.83 4.90 3.25
C GLU A 71 -7.57 4.61 1.77
N ARG A 72 -6.33 4.78 1.31
CA ARG A 72 -5.90 4.43 -0.05
C ARG A 72 -5.23 3.06 -0.14
N ILE A 73 -5.15 2.34 0.98
CA ILE A 73 -4.58 0.99 1.04
C ILE A 73 -5.70 -0.02 1.26
N CYS A 74 -5.75 -1.07 0.45
CA CYS A 74 -6.59 -2.23 0.71
C CYS A 74 -5.79 -3.53 0.57
N VAL A 75 -6.30 -4.61 1.16
CA VAL A 75 -5.65 -5.91 1.18
C VAL A 75 -6.59 -6.99 0.62
N THR A 76 -6.04 -7.90 -0.18
CA THR A 76 -6.79 -9.09 -0.64
C THR A 76 -6.60 -10.24 0.34
N SER A 77 -7.29 -11.35 0.11
CA SER A 77 -7.10 -12.59 0.88
C SER A 77 -5.69 -13.20 0.70
N GLN A 78 -4.96 -12.79 -0.34
CA GLN A 78 -3.59 -13.24 -0.62
C GLN A 78 -2.52 -12.39 0.08
N ALA A 79 -2.89 -11.24 0.64
CA ALA A 79 -1.94 -10.30 1.22
C ALA A 79 -1.17 -10.88 2.40
N VAL A 80 0.14 -10.71 2.39
CA VAL A 80 1.07 -11.09 3.45
C VAL A 80 2.06 -9.96 3.66
N LEU A 81 2.12 -9.40 4.86
CA LEU A 81 3.09 -8.37 5.23
C LEU A 81 4.23 -9.00 6.05
N GLY A 82 5.48 -8.79 5.62
CA GLY A 82 6.67 -9.31 6.28
C GLY A 82 7.51 -8.21 6.93
N PHE A 83 7.73 -8.29 8.24
CA PHE A 83 8.47 -7.29 9.02
C PHE A 83 9.71 -7.88 9.65
N HIS A 84 10.83 -7.18 9.56
CA HIS A 84 12.09 -7.53 10.24
C HIS A 84 12.91 -6.26 10.52
N ALA A 85 13.98 -6.40 11.32
CA ALA A 85 14.92 -5.31 11.58
C ALA A 85 15.68 -4.93 10.31
N ALA A 86 15.93 -3.64 10.12
CA ALA A 86 16.83 -3.17 9.06
C ALA A 86 18.26 -3.65 9.30
N TRP A 87 19.01 -3.84 8.22
CA TRP A 87 20.38 -4.29 8.27
C TRP A 87 21.24 -3.61 7.19
N ASP A 88 22.52 -3.54 7.49
CA ASP A 88 23.56 -3.11 6.55
C ASP A 88 24.49 -4.26 6.20
N SER A 89 25.15 -4.18 5.07
CA SER A 89 26.20 -5.12 4.69
C SER A 89 27.46 -4.83 5.52
N GLY A 90 27.79 -5.74 6.40
CA GLY A 90 29.05 -5.75 7.15
C GLY A 90 30.21 -6.43 6.40
N ALA A 91 31.33 -6.61 7.06
CA ALA A 91 32.49 -7.28 6.51
C ALA A 91 32.13 -8.70 6.01
N GLY A 92 32.60 -9.04 4.81
CA GLY A 92 32.31 -10.33 4.16
C GLY A 92 30.85 -10.51 3.74
N GLY A 93 30.08 -9.43 3.59
CA GLY A 93 28.67 -9.48 3.15
C GLY A 93 27.69 -9.94 4.23
N ARG A 94 28.12 -10.00 5.49
CA ARG A 94 27.24 -10.38 6.62
C ARG A 94 26.20 -9.28 6.85
N GLN A 95 24.97 -9.70 7.14
CA GLN A 95 23.93 -8.79 7.58
C GLN A 95 24.19 -8.34 9.03
N VAL A 96 24.30 -7.03 9.22
CA VAL A 96 24.47 -6.40 10.54
C VAL A 96 23.25 -5.54 10.79
N THR A 97 22.51 -5.83 11.86
CA THR A 97 21.33 -5.05 12.23
C THR A 97 21.70 -3.57 12.39
N ASN A 98 20.90 -2.69 11.77
CA ASN A 98 20.98 -1.26 11.92
C ASN A 98 19.86 -0.77 12.85
N PRO A 99 20.16 -0.48 14.14
CA PRO A 99 19.15 -0.07 15.12
C PRO A 99 18.45 1.25 14.74
N GLY A 100 19.19 2.21 14.19
CA GLY A 100 18.63 3.51 13.77
C GLY A 100 17.61 3.37 12.64
N ALA A 101 17.97 2.65 11.59
CA ALA A 101 17.05 2.36 10.50
C ALA A 101 15.86 1.49 10.95
N THR A 102 16.08 0.54 11.87
CA THR A 102 14.99 -0.26 12.45
C THR A 102 14.00 0.59 13.23
N GLN A 103 14.48 1.52 14.04
CA GLN A 103 13.63 2.45 14.79
C GLN A 103 12.85 3.39 13.84
N MET A 104 13.50 3.86 12.80
CA MET A 104 12.86 4.69 11.78
C MET A 104 11.71 3.92 11.09
N LEU A 105 11.95 2.68 10.64
CA LEU A 105 10.91 1.82 10.06
C LEU A 105 9.75 1.62 11.04
N TYR A 106 10.03 1.26 12.29
CA TYR A 106 9.01 1.05 13.31
C TYR A 106 8.14 2.31 13.51
N SER A 107 8.75 3.49 13.52
CA SER A 107 8.04 4.75 13.71
C SER A 107 7.11 5.11 12.53
N LEU A 108 7.42 4.64 11.31
CA LEU A 108 6.57 4.86 10.13
C LEU A 108 5.27 4.06 10.18
N TYR A 109 5.23 2.93 10.86
CA TYR A 109 4.06 2.05 10.83
C TYR A 109 2.87 2.63 11.60
N PRO A 110 1.62 2.37 11.13
CA PRO A 110 0.40 2.70 11.88
C PRO A 110 0.41 2.09 13.28
N SER A 111 -0.26 2.73 14.22
CA SER A 111 -0.28 2.31 15.64
C SER A 111 -0.72 0.86 15.85
N ALA A 112 -1.69 0.38 15.08
CA ALA A 112 -2.15 -1.01 15.15
C ALA A 112 -1.06 -2.00 14.77
N VAL A 113 -0.31 -1.69 13.68
CA VAL A 113 0.83 -2.50 13.23
C VAL A 113 1.96 -2.48 14.26
N ARG A 114 2.29 -1.30 14.80
CA ARG A 114 3.31 -1.20 15.87
C ARG A 114 2.97 -2.03 17.10
N ARG A 115 1.72 -1.97 17.58
CA ARG A 115 1.28 -2.82 18.71
C ARG A 115 1.41 -4.30 18.41
N TRP A 116 1.04 -4.71 17.19
CA TRP A 116 1.16 -6.09 16.73
C TRP A 116 2.63 -6.56 16.70
N ILE A 117 3.56 -5.73 16.19
CA ILE A 117 5.00 -5.98 16.17
C ILE A 117 5.54 -6.08 17.62
N THR A 118 5.19 -5.14 18.49
CA THR A 118 5.63 -5.11 19.89
C THR A 118 5.19 -6.37 20.64
N ALA A 119 3.95 -6.81 20.46
CA ALA A 119 3.43 -8.04 21.06
C ALA A 119 4.20 -9.31 20.64
N ARG A 120 4.95 -9.24 19.51
CA ARG A 120 5.82 -10.32 19.00
C ARG A 120 7.30 -10.12 19.30
N GLY A 121 7.62 -9.19 20.20
CA GLY A 121 8.97 -8.92 20.67
C GLY A 121 9.77 -7.94 19.80
N GLY A 122 9.09 -7.11 19.00
CA GLY A 122 9.71 -6.06 18.20
C GLY A 122 10.23 -6.55 16.84
N LEU A 123 10.87 -5.62 16.12
CA LEU A 123 11.56 -5.94 14.86
C LEU A 123 12.91 -6.62 15.17
N LYS A 124 13.09 -7.82 14.67
CA LYS A 124 14.29 -8.64 14.83
C LYS A 124 14.82 -9.06 13.46
N PRO A 125 16.04 -9.65 13.38
CA PRO A 125 16.54 -10.21 12.11
C PRO A 125 15.61 -11.24 11.49
N GLN A 126 14.90 -12.02 12.30
CA GLN A 126 13.88 -12.97 11.85
C GLN A 126 12.63 -12.24 11.42
N MET A 127 12.13 -12.59 10.25
CA MET A 127 10.91 -12.00 9.71
C MET A 127 9.66 -12.54 10.43
N ILE A 128 8.75 -11.65 10.76
CA ILE A 128 7.41 -11.98 11.26
C ILE A 128 6.36 -11.57 10.23
N PHE A 129 5.29 -12.36 10.10
CA PHE A 129 4.30 -12.19 9.05
C PHE A 129 2.92 -11.84 9.61
N LEU A 130 2.35 -10.73 9.13
CA LEU A 130 0.97 -10.31 9.40
C LEU A 130 0.09 -10.67 8.19
N ARG A 131 -0.94 -11.48 8.42
CA ARG A 131 -1.82 -11.99 7.37
C ARG A 131 -3.19 -12.41 7.91
N GLY A 132 -4.08 -12.78 7.02
CA GLY A 132 -5.41 -13.32 7.36
C GLY A 132 -6.23 -12.35 8.20
N LYS A 133 -6.95 -12.86 9.20
CA LYS A 133 -7.87 -12.08 10.03
C LYS A 133 -7.20 -10.92 10.78
N GLU A 134 -5.97 -11.10 11.24
CA GLU A 134 -5.23 -10.01 11.90
C GLU A 134 -4.98 -8.85 10.94
N LEU A 135 -4.57 -9.13 9.70
CA LEU A 135 -4.34 -8.11 8.68
C LEU A 135 -5.64 -7.40 8.29
N THR A 136 -6.71 -8.16 8.03
CA THR A 136 -8.01 -7.59 7.61
C THR A 136 -8.72 -6.83 8.73
N SER A 137 -8.34 -7.03 10.00
CA SER A 137 -8.80 -6.18 11.10
C SER A 137 -8.14 -4.79 11.12
N MET A 138 -6.98 -4.65 10.46
CA MET A 138 -6.22 -3.40 10.42
C MET A 138 -6.39 -2.62 9.12
N PHE A 139 -6.63 -3.30 8.00
CA PHE A 139 -6.78 -2.70 6.68
C PHE A 139 -8.05 -3.18 6.01
N ARG A 140 -8.70 -2.30 5.25
CA ARG A 140 -9.92 -2.64 4.53
C ARG A 140 -9.66 -3.72 3.47
N PRO A 141 -10.59 -4.65 3.23
CA PRO A 141 -10.51 -5.56 2.10
C PRO A 141 -10.58 -4.79 0.77
N CYS A 142 -9.84 -5.28 -0.24
CA CYS A 142 -10.05 -4.81 -1.60
C CYS A 142 -11.32 -5.44 -2.16
N TYR A 143 -12.26 -4.61 -2.55
CA TYR A 143 -13.35 -5.05 -3.41
C TYR A 143 -12.80 -5.02 -4.84
N LEU A 144 -12.20 -6.11 -5.28
CA LEU A 144 -11.92 -6.32 -6.70
C LEU A 144 -13.30 -6.49 -7.33
N ASN A 145 -13.79 -5.44 -8.00
CA ASN A 145 -15.02 -5.53 -8.76
C ASN A 145 -14.91 -6.72 -9.70
N ALA A 146 -15.81 -7.68 -9.55
CA ALA A 146 -16.00 -8.81 -10.45
C ALA A 146 -16.58 -8.30 -11.80
N GLN A 147 -15.89 -7.36 -12.44
CA GLN A 147 -16.24 -6.81 -13.74
C GLN A 147 -15.00 -6.75 -14.61
N ALA A 148 -14.50 -7.94 -14.93
CA ALA A 148 -13.68 -8.20 -16.11
C ALA A 148 -13.97 -9.64 -16.54
N SER A 149 -15.14 -9.85 -17.08
CA SER A 149 -15.47 -11.00 -17.94
C SER A 149 -15.91 -10.47 -19.30
#